data_0e8fe1acf04239d881109b327258287e
#
_entry.id   0e8fe1acf04239d881109b327258287e
#
_cell.length_a   1.000
_cell.length_b   1.000
_cell.length_c   1.000
_cell.angle_alpha   90.00
_cell.angle_beta   90.00
_cell.angle_gamma   90.00
#
_symmetry.space_group_name_H-M   'P 1'
#
loop_
_entity.id
_entity.type
_entity.pdbx_description
1 polymer ?
#
loop_
_entity_poly.entity_id
_entity_poly.type
_entity_poly.pdbx_seq_one_letter_code
_entity_poly.pdbx_strand_id
1 'polypeptide(L)' 'MEKIYVQRKVEVWIEDVYRVEEINDKTIEAAINYDLDPDDSEVLWESQIDLGPVQVFDHNNNLLKEEL' A
#
# COMPACT_ATOMS: atom_id res chain seq x y z
N MET A 1 15.66 2.29 5.73
CA MET A 1 14.68 1.79 4.74
C MET A 1 13.32 2.39 4.97
N GLU A 2 12.64 2.72 3.91
CA GLU A 2 11.29 3.25 3.97
C GLU A 2 10.27 2.13 3.75
N LYS A 3 9.04 2.34 4.18
CA LYS A 3 7.97 1.38 3.99
C LYS A 3 6.83 2.00 3.21
N ILE A 4 6.26 1.21 2.31
CA ILE A 4 5.05 1.53 1.57
C ILE A 4 3.95 0.60 2.06
N TYR A 5 2.80 1.16 2.38
CA TYR A 5 1.63 0.42 2.86
C TYR A 5 0.56 0.49 1.78
N VAL A 6 0.27 -0.64 1.14
CA VAL A 6 -0.72 -0.73 0.09
C VAL A 6 -1.97 -1.39 0.64
N GLN A 7 -3.05 -0.65 0.72
CA GLN A 7 -4.35 -1.17 1.14
C GLN A 7 -5.19 -1.44 -0.09
N ARG A 8 -5.64 -2.68 -0.23
CA ARG A 8 -6.47 -3.12 -1.36
C ARG A 8 -7.79 -3.65 -0.84
N LYS A 9 -8.87 -3.26 -1.50
CA LYS A 9 -10.18 -3.81 -1.20
C LYS A 9 -10.47 -4.96 -2.17
N VAL A 10 -10.68 -6.12 -1.60
CA VAL A 10 -11.23 -7.30 -2.29
C VAL A 10 -12.61 -7.55 -1.70
N GLU A 11 -12.84 -8.59 -0.93
CA GLU A 11 -14.06 -8.70 -0.12
C GLU A 11 -13.87 -7.99 1.23
N VAL A 12 -12.61 -7.93 1.68
CA VAL A 12 -12.17 -7.20 2.87
C VAL A 12 -10.98 -6.34 2.45
N TRP A 13 -10.54 -5.45 3.34
CA TRP A 13 -9.31 -4.71 3.11
C TRP A 13 -8.11 -5.56 3.50
N ILE A 14 -7.09 -5.56 2.64
CA ILE A 14 -5.80 -6.21 2.90
C ILE A 14 -4.73 -5.14 2.82
N GLU A 15 -3.88 -5.06 3.83
CA GLU A 15 -2.73 -4.17 3.83
C GLU A 15 -1.47 -4.97 3.62
N ASP A 16 -0.76 -4.69 2.52
CA ASP A 16 0.56 -5.23 2.24
C ASP A 16 1.60 -4.17 2.55
N VAL A 17 2.63 -4.53 3.28
CA VAL A 17 3.73 -3.64 3.66
C VAL A 17 4.96 -4.02 2.86
N TYR A 18 5.53 -3.06 2.14
CA TYR A 18 6.72 -3.25 1.33
C TYR A 18 7.86 -2.39 1.87
N ARG A 19 9.04 -2.99 2.02
CA ARG A 19 10.25 -2.24 2.34
C ARG A 19 10.94 -1.82 1.07
N VAL A 20 11.30 -0.56 0.98
CA VAL A 20 11.98 0.00 -0.18
C VAL A 20 13.12 0.91 0.29
N GLU A 21 14.14 1.07 -0.53
CA GLU A 21 15.24 1.98 -0.21
C GLU A 21 14.78 3.43 -0.30
N GLU A 22 13.91 3.73 -1.23
CA GLU A 22 13.39 5.06 -1.48
C GLU A 22 11.95 4.96 -1.97
N ILE A 23 11.08 5.83 -1.46
CA ILE A 23 9.71 5.96 -1.96
C ILE A 23 9.73 6.91 -3.15
N ASN A 24 9.35 6.39 -4.32
CA ASN A 24 9.22 7.15 -5.55
C ASN A 24 8.16 6.50 -6.44
N ASP A 25 7.88 7.09 -7.59
CA ASP A 25 6.84 6.57 -8.49
C ASP A 25 7.10 5.13 -8.91
N LYS A 26 8.35 4.75 -9.11
CA LYS A 26 8.70 3.38 -9.49
C LYS A 26 8.41 2.38 -8.38
N THR A 27 8.79 2.70 -7.15
CA THR A 27 8.55 1.77 -6.02
C THR A 27 7.08 1.69 -5.68
N ILE A 28 6.35 2.78 -5.79
CA ILE A 28 4.89 2.79 -5.59
C ILE A 28 4.21 1.92 -6.65
N GLU A 29 4.55 2.10 -7.93
CA GLU A 29 3.99 1.31 -9.02
C GLU A 29 4.34 -0.17 -8.87
N ALA A 30 5.57 -0.49 -8.50
CA ALA A 30 6.00 -1.87 -8.29
C ALA A 30 5.20 -2.53 -7.15
N ALA A 31 4.94 -1.80 -6.07
CA ALA A 31 4.15 -2.31 -4.96
C ALA A 31 2.68 -2.55 -5.40
N ILE A 32 2.11 -1.62 -6.15
CA ILE A 32 0.73 -1.75 -6.64
C ILE A 32 0.59 -2.94 -7.58
N ASN A 33 1.58 -3.17 -8.43
CA ASN A 33 1.54 -4.20 -9.47
C ASN A 33 2.07 -5.57 -9.03
N TYR A 34 2.32 -5.77 -7.74
CA TYR A 34 2.85 -7.03 -7.21
C TYR A 34 4.25 -7.38 -7.73
N ASP A 35 5.02 -6.39 -8.15
CA ASP A 35 6.40 -6.61 -8.62
C ASP A 35 7.40 -6.72 -7.47
N LEU A 36 6.95 -6.47 -6.25
CA LEU A 36 7.75 -6.61 -5.03
C LEU A 36 7.11 -7.66 -4.13
N ASP A 37 7.93 -8.33 -3.34
CA ASP A 37 7.43 -9.23 -2.31
C ASP A 37 7.08 -8.43 -1.06
N PRO A 38 5.88 -8.60 -0.50
CA PRO A 38 5.53 -7.88 0.73
C PRO A 38 6.33 -8.40 1.91
N ASP A 39 6.74 -7.47 2.77
CA ASP A 39 7.42 -7.79 4.01
C ASP A 39 6.43 -8.30 5.05
N ASP A 40 5.18 -7.83 4.99
CA ASP A 40 4.11 -8.23 5.87
C ASP A 40 2.77 -8.01 5.15
N SER A 41 1.75 -8.70 5.62
CA SER A 41 0.41 -8.59 5.05
C SER A 41 -0.62 -8.89 6.13
N GLU A 42 -1.65 -8.06 6.25
CA GLU A 42 -2.72 -8.30 7.23
C GLU A 42 -4.08 -7.92 6.68
N VAL A 43 -5.11 -8.52 7.25
CA VAL A 43 -6.50 -8.21 6.94
C VAL A 43 -6.97 -7.09 7.87
N LEU A 44 -7.58 -6.06 7.30
CA LEU A 44 -8.12 -4.92 8.05
C LEU A 44 -9.64 -4.95 8.00
N TRP A 45 -10.30 -4.48 9.07
CA TRP A 45 -11.73 -4.34 9.10
C TRP A 45 -12.21 -3.23 8.16
N GLU A 46 -11.43 -2.14 8.09
CA GLU A 46 -11.72 -1.03 7.22
C GLU A 46 -10.43 -0.34 6.84
N SER A 47 -10.43 0.38 5.71
CA SER A 47 -9.23 1.12 5.31
C SER A 47 -9.08 2.39 6.14
N GLN A 48 -7.91 2.96 6.08
CA GLN A 48 -7.58 4.19 6.80
C GLN A 48 -8.44 5.37 6.36
N ILE A 49 -8.68 5.53 5.07
CA ILE A 49 -9.45 6.65 4.52
C ILE A 49 -10.51 6.26 3.48
N ASP A 50 -10.45 5.04 2.97
CA ASP A 50 -11.45 4.44 2.07
C ASP A 50 -11.81 5.32 0.84
N LEU A 51 -10.80 5.81 0.15
CA LEU A 51 -11.02 6.62 -1.06
C LEU A 51 -11.24 5.79 -2.33
N GLY A 52 -10.55 4.68 -2.46
CA GLY A 52 -10.66 3.84 -3.64
C GLY A 52 -10.25 2.40 -3.33
N PRO A 53 -10.36 1.50 -4.29
CA PRO A 53 -10.04 0.08 -4.07
C PRO A 53 -8.55 -0.18 -3.83
N VAL A 54 -7.67 0.74 -4.20
CA VAL A 54 -6.24 0.66 -3.92
C VAL A 54 -5.75 2.00 -3.42
N GLN A 55 -5.13 2.00 -2.24
CA GLN A 55 -4.58 3.19 -1.60
C GLN A 55 -3.17 2.87 -1.12
N VAL A 56 -2.26 3.81 -1.28
CA VAL A 56 -0.86 3.65 -0.89
C VAL A 56 -0.47 4.72 0.11
N PHE A 57 0.09 4.31 1.22
CA PHE A 57 0.51 5.21 2.31
C PHE A 57 1.98 5.03 2.63
N ASP A 58 2.58 6.07 3.22
CA ASP A 58 3.90 5.96 3.83
C ASP A 58 3.78 5.63 5.33
N HIS A 59 4.92 5.55 6.03
CA HIS A 59 4.93 5.18 7.45
C HIS A 59 4.34 6.28 8.36
N ASN A 60 4.13 7.48 7.85
CA ASN A 60 3.49 8.58 8.56
C ASN A 60 2.00 8.71 8.23
N ASN A 61 1.44 7.71 7.53
CA ASN A 61 0.05 7.68 7.12
C ASN A 61 -0.34 8.77 6.11
N ASN A 62 0.64 9.25 5.34
CA ASN A 62 0.37 10.17 4.24
C ASN A 62 -0.04 9.38 3.00
N LEU A 63 -1.13 9.79 2.38
CA LEU A 63 -1.58 9.17 1.14
C LEU A 63 -0.60 9.52 0.02
N LEU A 64 0.01 8.50 -0.59
CA LEU A 64 0.96 8.68 -1.69
C LEU A 64 0.28 8.53 -3.04
N LYS A 65 -0.68 7.63 -3.14
CA LYS A 65 -1.39 7.36 -4.39
C LYS A 65 -2.68 6.61 -4.10
N GLU A 66 -3.68 6.85 -4.93
CA GLU A 66 -4.90 6.06 -4.92
C GLU A 66 -5.19 5.60 -6.35
N GLU A 67 -5.74 4.41 -6.51
CA GLU A 67 -6.23 3.92 -7.80
C GLU A 67 -7.70 3.53 -7.66
N LEU A 68 -8.47 3.91 -8.66
CA LEU A 68 -9.90 3.65 -8.71
C LEU A 68 -10.21 2.38 -9.49
#